data_e4a94415402b3e9dec594507f87aa8fe
#
_entry.id   e4a94415402b3e9dec594507f87aa8fe
#
_cell.length_a   1.000
_cell.length_b   1.000
_cell.length_c   1.000
_cell.angle_alpha   90.00
_cell.angle_beta   90.00
_cell.angle_gamma   90.00
#
_symmetry.space_group_name_H-M   'P 1'
#
loop_
_entity.id
_entity.type
_entity.pdbx_description
1 polymer ?
#
loop_
_entity_poly.entity_id
_entity_poly.type
_entity_poly.pdbx_seq_one_letter_code
_entity_poly.pdbx_strand_id
1 'polypeptide(L)'
;MKITAIETLSLDEFPNVSWVLVHTDAGHVGLGETFFGSAAVASYVHETLAPSMLGQDPLRIEAHSRRLLQNYVGWKSTGAEIRGASAFDIALWDILGQVTGQPLYQLLGGKCRERIRVYNTCAGYRYVRAKPDRDTSDWGLGGTEGPYEDLEAFLHRADELAESL
;
A
#
# COMPACT_ATOMS: atom_id res chain seq x y z
N MET A 1 4.00 -10.63 -22.45
CA MET A 1 3.18 -10.90 -21.25
C MET A 1 2.08 -9.86 -21.16
N LYS A 2 0.90 -10.24 -20.70
CA LYS A 2 -0.25 -9.33 -20.63
C LYS A 2 -0.94 -9.45 -19.27
N ILE A 3 -1.46 -8.34 -18.78
CA ILE A 3 -2.32 -8.31 -17.60
C ILE A 3 -3.68 -8.93 -17.96
N THR A 4 -4.10 -9.96 -17.23
CA THR A 4 -5.34 -10.69 -17.48
C THR A 4 -6.45 -10.37 -16.49
N ALA A 5 -6.09 -10.04 -15.23
CA ALA A 5 -7.03 -9.63 -14.21
C ALA A 5 -6.35 -8.69 -13.21
N ILE A 6 -7.14 -7.84 -12.58
CA ILE A 6 -6.74 -6.99 -11.45
C ILE A 6 -7.78 -7.18 -10.37
N GLU A 7 -7.34 -7.60 -9.19
CA GLU A 7 -8.19 -7.85 -8.03
C GLU A 7 -7.83 -6.90 -6.89
N THR A 8 -8.79 -6.61 -6.03
CA THR A 8 -8.57 -5.93 -4.77
C THR A 8 -8.99 -6.82 -3.61
N LEU A 9 -8.16 -6.90 -2.59
CA LEU A 9 -8.43 -7.65 -1.38
C LEU A 9 -8.46 -6.69 -0.18
N SER A 10 -9.46 -6.85 0.67
CA SER A 10 -9.57 -6.18 1.96
C SER A 10 -9.99 -7.20 3.02
N LEU A 11 -9.47 -7.08 4.21
CA LEU A 11 -9.79 -7.94 5.34
C LEU A 11 -10.52 -7.12 6.41
N ASP A 12 -11.58 -7.68 6.97
CA ASP A 12 -12.33 -7.03 8.05
C ASP A 12 -11.47 -6.78 9.30
N GLU A 13 -10.47 -7.63 9.53
CA GLU A 13 -9.51 -7.46 10.62
C GLU A 13 -8.61 -6.24 10.42
N PHE A 14 -8.32 -5.87 9.16
CA PHE A 14 -7.47 -4.74 8.79
C PHE A 14 -8.19 -3.81 7.80
N PRO A 15 -9.26 -3.14 8.22
CA PRO A 15 -10.14 -2.39 7.31
C PRO A 15 -9.46 -1.21 6.62
N ASN A 16 -8.31 -0.77 7.12
CA ASN A 16 -7.52 0.32 6.54
C ASN A 16 -6.47 -0.16 5.54
N VAL A 17 -6.24 -1.47 5.44
CA VAL A 17 -5.25 -2.03 4.51
C VAL A 17 -5.97 -2.64 3.32
N SER A 18 -5.43 -2.42 2.14
CA SER A 18 -5.92 -3.02 0.90
C SER A 18 -4.76 -3.51 0.06
N TRP A 19 -4.97 -4.63 -0.60
CA TRP A 19 -4.02 -5.19 -1.54
C TRP A 19 -4.59 -5.15 -2.95
N VAL A 20 -3.70 -4.93 -3.91
CA VAL A 20 -3.99 -5.02 -5.35
C VAL A 20 -3.18 -6.18 -5.91
N LEU A 21 -3.86 -7.16 -6.50
CA LEU A 21 -3.26 -8.29 -7.17
C LEU A 21 -3.37 -8.09 -8.68
N VAL A 22 -2.25 -8.23 -9.38
CA VAL A 22 -2.17 -8.10 -10.83
C VAL A 22 -1.78 -9.44 -11.44
N HIS A 23 -2.71 -10.08 -12.13
CA HIS A 23 -2.52 -11.38 -12.77
C HIS A 23 -2.04 -11.22 -14.20
N THR A 24 -1.21 -12.16 -14.66
CA THR A 24 -0.67 -12.19 -16.02
C THR A 24 -0.99 -13.50 -16.75
N ASP A 25 -0.97 -13.46 -18.08
CA ASP A 25 -1.09 -14.63 -18.93
C ASP A 25 0.12 -15.60 -18.85
N ALA A 26 1.21 -15.16 -18.22
CA ALA A 26 2.39 -15.98 -17.94
C ALA A 26 2.37 -16.66 -16.56
N GLY A 27 1.28 -16.49 -15.78
CA GLY A 27 1.11 -17.10 -14.46
C GLY A 27 1.77 -16.35 -13.30
N HIS A 28 2.38 -15.18 -13.54
CA HIS A 28 2.86 -14.32 -12.48
C HIS A 28 1.71 -13.52 -11.88
N VAL A 29 1.75 -13.33 -10.57
CA VAL A 29 0.79 -12.51 -9.81
C VAL A 29 1.58 -11.52 -8.98
N GLY A 30 1.48 -10.24 -9.33
CA GLY A 30 2.10 -9.17 -8.56
C GLY A 30 1.20 -8.70 -7.43
N LEU A 31 1.80 -8.40 -6.29
CA LEU A 31 1.15 -7.92 -5.09
C LEU A 31 1.60 -6.50 -4.77
N GLY A 32 0.65 -5.59 -4.62
CA GLY A 32 0.88 -4.26 -4.07
C GLY A 32 -0.05 -3.97 -2.91
N GLU A 33 0.40 -3.15 -1.97
CA GLU A 33 -0.34 -2.78 -0.78
C GLU A 33 -0.56 -1.28 -0.72
N THR A 34 -1.67 -0.87 -0.15
CA THR A 34 -1.96 0.52 0.20
C THR A 34 -2.73 0.62 1.50
N PHE A 35 -2.82 1.84 2.02
CA PHE A 35 -3.39 2.11 3.33
C PHE A 35 -4.42 3.24 3.25
N PHE A 36 -5.50 3.15 4.05
CA PHE A 36 -6.67 4.03 4.09
C PHE A 36 -7.56 4.04 2.85
N GLY A 37 -8.87 4.07 3.13
CA GLY A 37 -9.91 4.27 2.12
C GLY A 37 -10.12 3.08 1.20
N SER A 38 -10.02 1.84 1.72
CA SER A 38 -10.11 0.59 0.96
C SER A 38 -11.23 0.55 -0.07
N ALA A 39 -12.44 0.95 0.31
CA ALA A 39 -13.58 0.96 -0.62
C ALA A 39 -13.42 1.99 -1.76
N ALA A 40 -12.89 3.17 -1.46
CA ALA A 40 -12.63 4.19 -2.48
C ALA A 40 -11.48 3.79 -3.40
N VAL A 41 -10.44 3.16 -2.85
CA VAL A 41 -9.33 2.60 -3.64
C VAL A 41 -9.84 1.49 -4.56
N ALA A 42 -10.64 0.55 -4.06
CA ALA A 42 -11.21 -0.52 -4.86
C ALA A 42 -12.07 0.03 -6.01
N SER A 43 -12.94 1.02 -5.72
CA SER A 43 -13.73 1.67 -6.76
C SER A 43 -12.84 2.31 -7.85
N TYR A 44 -11.81 3.05 -7.47
CA TYR A 44 -10.86 3.60 -8.44
C TYR A 44 -10.15 2.52 -9.26
N VAL A 45 -9.69 1.46 -8.61
CA VAL A 45 -8.98 0.36 -9.29
C VAL A 45 -9.89 -0.29 -10.32
N HIS A 46 -11.14 -0.62 -9.98
CA HIS A 46 -12.02 -1.34 -10.87
C HIS A 46 -12.68 -0.47 -11.94
N GLU A 47 -13.07 0.76 -11.60
CA GLU A 47 -13.80 1.64 -12.52
C GLU A 47 -12.89 2.44 -13.45
N THR A 48 -11.66 2.73 -13.03
CA THR A 48 -10.78 3.65 -13.76
C THR A 48 -9.47 2.98 -14.21
N LEU A 49 -8.77 2.32 -13.28
CA LEU A 49 -7.44 1.78 -13.55
C LEU A 49 -7.52 0.50 -14.40
N ALA A 50 -8.29 -0.49 -13.96
CA ALA A 50 -8.34 -1.80 -14.61
C ALA A 50 -8.78 -1.73 -16.08
N PRO A 51 -9.83 -0.98 -16.48
CA PRO A 51 -10.20 -0.85 -17.88
C PRO A 51 -9.07 -0.34 -18.79
N SER A 52 -8.16 0.43 -18.24
CA SER A 52 -7.03 1.01 -19.00
C SER A 52 -5.78 0.14 -19.01
N MET A 53 -5.67 -0.83 -18.08
CA MET A 53 -4.47 -1.65 -17.87
C MET A 53 -4.64 -3.10 -18.32
N LEU A 54 -5.86 -3.63 -18.36
CA LEU A 54 -6.11 -4.97 -18.88
C LEU A 54 -5.59 -5.13 -20.33
N GLY A 55 -4.91 -6.24 -20.58
CA GLY A 55 -4.29 -6.54 -21.87
C GLY A 55 -2.97 -5.82 -22.14
N GLN A 56 -2.55 -4.89 -21.27
CA GLN A 56 -1.26 -4.21 -21.37
C GLN A 56 -0.11 -5.12 -20.90
N ASP A 57 1.11 -4.78 -21.32
CA ASP A 57 2.32 -5.44 -20.85
C ASP A 57 2.72 -4.88 -19.46
N PRO A 58 2.71 -5.70 -18.38
CA PRO A 58 3.03 -5.25 -17.03
C PRO A 58 4.47 -4.77 -16.87
N LEU A 59 5.39 -5.15 -17.76
CA LEU A 59 6.79 -4.73 -17.68
C LEU A 59 7.04 -3.30 -18.15
N ARG A 60 6.04 -2.63 -18.71
CA ARG A 60 6.12 -1.21 -19.08
C ARG A 60 5.84 -0.29 -17.89
N ILE A 61 6.47 -0.55 -16.75
CA ILE A 61 6.19 0.06 -15.45
C ILE A 61 6.19 1.59 -15.55
N GLU A 62 7.26 2.18 -16.05
CA GLU A 62 7.40 3.64 -16.15
C GLU A 62 6.33 4.28 -17.04
N ALA A 63 5.95 3.62 -18.14
CA ALA A 63 4.89 4.13 -19.00
C ALA A 63 3.52 4.10 -18.32
N HIS A 64 3.24 3.05 -17.54
CA HIS A 64 2.01 2.94 -16.76
C HIS A 64 2.00 3.94 -15.60
N SER A 65 3.11 4.05 -14.87
CA SER A 65 3.26 5.02 -13.78
C SER A 65 3.00 6.46 -14.28
N ARG A 66 3.64 6.87 -15.36
CA ARG A 66 3.40 8.19 -15.97
C ARG A 66 1.93 8.39 -16.36
N ARG A 67 1.32 7.40 -16.99
CA ARG A 67 -0.09 7.47 -17.40
C ARG A 67 -1.03 7.61 -16.21
N LEU A 68 -0.77 6.85 -15.13
CA LEU A 68 -1.62 6.84 -13.94
C LEU A 68 -1.41 8.07 -13.06
N LEU A 69 -0.18 8.58 -12.98
CA LEU A 69 0.18 9.73 -12.15
C LEU A 69 0.09 11.07 -12.91
N GLN A 70 -0.15 11.04 -14.22
CA GLN A 70 -0.32 12.26 -14.99
C GLN A 70 -1.54 13.04 -14.50
N ASN A 71 -1.28 14.19 -13.90
CA ASN A 71 -2.31 15.05 -13.37
C ASN A 71 -3.17 15.63 -14.49
N TYR A 72 -4.48 15.54 -14.32
CA TYR A 72 -5.46 16.28 -15.08
C TYR A 72 -6.14 17.30 -14.17
N VAL A 73 -6.54 18.45 -14.68
CA VAL A 73 -7.13 19.52 -13.85
C VAL A 73 -8.26 18.98 -12.99
N GLY A 74 -8.11 19.04 -11.66
CA GLY A 74 -9.10 18.55 -10.70
C GLY A 74 -9.14 17.02 -10.53
N TRP A 75 -8.20 16.27 -11.09
CA TRP A 75 -8.19 14.82 -11.05
C TRP A 75 -6.76 14.28 -10.80
N LYS A 76 -6.62 13.18 -10.07
CA LYS A 76 -5.35 12.48 -9.80
C LYS A 76 -4.30 13.32 -9.04
N SER A 77 -4.71 14.07 -8.04
CA SER A 77 -3.78 14.89 -7.27
C SER A 77 -3.33 14.22 -5.97
N THR A 78 -4.26 13.74 -5.18
CA THR A 78 -4.06 13.07 -3.88
C THR A 78 -5.30 12.25 -3.54
N GLY A 79 -5.19 11.22 -2.73
CA GLY A 79 -6.35 10.45 -2.29
C GLY A 79 -6.39 9.02 -2.82
N ALA A 80 -7.59 8.48 -3.03
CA ALA A 80 -7.79 7.08 -3.39
C ALA A 80 -7.13 6.71 -4.73
N GLU A 81 -7.13 7.62 -5.69
CA GLU A 81 -6.54 7.43 -7.01
C GLU A 81 -5.02 7.25 -6.95
N ILE A 82 -4.32 8.06 -6.14
CA ILE A 82 -2.87 7.91 -5.96
C ILE A 82 -2.55 6.64 -5.16
N ARG A 83 -3.36 6.32 -4.16
CA ARG A 83 -3.20 5.09 -3.38
C ARG A 83 -3.38 3.84 -4.24
N GLY A 84 -4.41 3.79 -5.08
CA GLY A 84 -4.65 2.70 -6.00
C GLY A 84 -3.57 2.58 -7.08
N ALA A 85 -3.15 3.71 -7.67
CA ALA A 85 -2.07 3.76 -8.65
C ALA A 85 -0.74 3.29 -8.06
N SER A 86 -0.42 3.70 -6.81
CA SER A 86 0.79 3.29 -6.11
C SER A 86 0.80 1.79 -5.79
N ALA A 87 -0.30 1.23 -5.30
CA ALA A 87 -0.40 -0.21 -5.08
C ALA A 87 -0.24 -1.00 -6.39
N PHE A 88 -0.84 -0.53 -7.46
CA PHE A 88 -0.67 -1.14 -8.79
C PHE A 88 0.79 -1.07 -9.26
N ASP A 89 1.46 0.07 -9.12
CA ASP A 89 2.87 0.23 -9.48
C ASP A 89 3.77 -0.73 -8.70
N ILE A 90 3.57 -0.87 -7.39
CA ILE A 90 4.26 -1.85 -6.55
C ILE A 90 4.05 -3.28 -7.07
N ALA A 91 2.82 -3.64 -7.44
CA ALA A 91 2.51 -4.95 -8.00
C ALA A 91 3.24 -5.21 -9.34
N LEU A 92 3.43 -4.19 -10.17
CA LEU A 92 4.21 -4.33 -11.41
C LEU A 92 5.70 -4.57 -11.14
N TRP A 93 6.27 -3.88 -10.14
CA TRP A 93 7.64 -4.13 -9.70
C TRP A 93 7.81 -5.53 -9.11
N ASP A 94 6.81 -6.04 -8.39
CA ASP A 94 6.80 -7.42 -7.89
C ASP A 94 6.78 -8.43 -9.06
N ILE A 95 5.97 -8.21 -10.09
CA ILE A 95 5.99 -9.02 -11.32
C ILE A 95 7.37 -9.00 -11.96
N LEU A 96 8.02 -7.84 -12.08
CA LEU A 96 9.36 -7.74 -12.64
C LEU A 96 10.38 -8.57 -11.84
N GLY A 97 10.28 -8.52 -10.50
CA GLY A 97 11.09 -9.34 -9.60
C GLY A 97 10.89 -10.84 -9.86
N GLN A 98 9.65 -11.28 -9.99
CA GLN A 98 9.31 -12.68 -10.28
C GLN A 98 9.85 -13.12 -11.65
N VAL A 99 9.64 -12.30 -12.69
CA VAL A 99 10.09 -12.60 -14.07
C VAL A 99 11.61 -12.70 -14.17
N THR A 100 12.32 -11.83 -13.45
CA THR A 100 13.80 -11.77 -13.51
C THR A 100 14.47 -12.67 -12.49
N GLY A 101 13.73 -13.21 -11.51
CA GLY A 101 14.28 -13.94 -10.38
C GLY A 101 15.16 -13.07 -9.48
N GLN A 102 14.95 -11.76 -9.47
CA GLN A 102 15.77 -10.78 -8.74
C GLN A 102 14.96 -10.11 -7.64
N PRO A 103 15.54 -9.89 -6.45
CA PRO A 103 14.91 -9.08 -5.44
C PRO A 103 14.86 -7.61 -5.87
N LEU A 104 13.84 -6.90 -5.41
CA LEU A 104 13.57 -5.51 -5.81
C LEU A 104 14.77 -4.58 -5.60
N TYR A 105 15.51 -4.73 -4.48
CA TYR A 105 16.68 -3.89 -4.24
C TYR A 105 17.76 -4.05 -5.33
N GLN A 106 17.87 -5.24 -5.93
CA GLN A 106 18.82 -5.49 -7.01
C GLN A 106 18.38 -4.82 -8.31
N LEU A 107 17.07 -4.85 -8.60
CA LEU A 107 16.49 -4.17 -9.76
C LEU A 107 16.60 -2.64 -9.66
N LEU A 108 16.59 -2.11 -8.43
CA LEU A 108 16.72 -0.68 -8.15
C LEU A 108 18.17 -0.17 -8.05
N GLY A 109 19.16 -0.97 -8.42
CA GLY A 109 20.56 -0.55 -8.47
C GLY A 109 21.48 -1.22 -7.45
N GLY A 110 20.99 -2.21 -6.71
CA GLY A 110 21.79 -3.02 -5.80
C GLY A 110 21.75 -2.56 -4.34
N LYS A 111 22.30 -3.42 -3.50
CA LYS A 111 22.30 -3.23 -2.06
C LYS A 111 23.33 -2.19 -1.63
N CYS A 112 22.89 -1.07 -1.09
CA CYS A 112 23.75 0.01 -0.65
C CYS A 112 24.02 0.03 0.87
N ARG A 113 23.33 -0.79 1.66
CA ARG A 113 23.52 -0.92 3.10
C ARG A 113 23.05 -2.28 3.61
N GLU A 114 23.66 -2.77 4.67
CA GLU A 114 23.33 -4.06 5.29
C GLU A 114 22.19 -3.94 6.31
N ARG A 115 22.03 -2.77 6.91
CA ARG A 115 21.06 -2.50 7.96
C ARG A 115 20.41 -1.14 7.75
N ILE A 116 19.13 -1.04 8.10
CA ILE A 116 18.36 0.21 8.11
C ILE A 116 18.02 0.50 9.56
N ARG A 117 18.32 1.73 10.03
CA ARG A 117 17.84 2.18 11.32
C ARG A 117 16.32 2.36 11.23
N VAL A 118 15.62 1.75 12.15
CA VAL A 118 14.18 1.87 12.31
C VAL A 118 13.85 2.53 13.64
N TYR A 119 12.66 3.07 13.77
CA TYR A 119 12.08 3.49 15.04
C TYR A 119 10.64 2.99 15.11
N ASN A 120 10.15 2.76 16.30
CA ASN A 120 8.75 2.46 16.54
C ASN A 120 8.05 3.76 16.95
N THR A 121 6.95 4.08 16.29
CA THR A 121 6.13 5.25 16.64
C THR A 121 5.32 5.01 17.91
N CYS A 122 5.31 3.78 18.40
CA CYS A 122 4.47 3.33 19.51
C CYS A 122 2.97 3.53 19.28
N ALA A 123 2.54 3.79 18.05
CA ALA A 123 1.13 3.79 17.69
C ALA A 123 0.54 2.40 17.95
N GLY A 124 -0.54 2.31 18.69
CA GLY A 124 -1.16 1.04 19.03
C GLY A 124 -1.65 0.30 17.76
N TYR A 125 -1.74 -1.02 17.82
CA TYR A 125 -2.25 -1.85 16.72
C TYR A 125 -3.70 -1.50 16.30
N ARG A 126 -4.44 -0.78 17.11
CA ARG A 126 -5.79 -0.26 16.76
C ARG A 126 -5.75 0.65 15.54
N TYR A 127 -4.65 1.32 15.30
CA TYR A 127 -4.47 2.18 14.14
C TYR A 127 -4.72 1.48 12.80
N VAL A 128 -4.32 0.22 12.68
CA VAL A 128 -4.56 -0.60 11.47
C VAL A 128 -5.94 -1.25 11.48
N ARG A 129 -6.52 -1.50 12.67
CA ARG A 129 -7.76 -2.27 12.85
C ARG A 129 -9.01 -1.42 13.02
N ALA A 130 -8.88 -0.19 13.48
CA ALA A 130 -10.03 0.70 13.64
C ALA A 130 -10.49 1.26 12.30
N LYS A 131 -11.78 1.16 12.01
CA LYS A 131 -12.38 1.97 10.94
C LYS A 131 -12.25 3.43 11.35
N PRO A 132 -11.78 4.32 10.44
CA PRO A 132 -11.74 5.73 10.75
C PRO A 132 -13.15 6.19 11.15
N ASP A 133 -13.29 6.69 12.35
CA ASP A 133 -14.53 7.35 12.75
C ASP A 133 -14.68 8.61 11.90
N ARG A 134 -15.90 8.99 11.59
CA ARG A 134 -16.17 10.19 10.79
C ARG A 134 -15.97 11.49 11.58
N ASP A 135 -15.69 11.38 12.87
CA ASP A 135 -15.28 12.52 13.67
C ASP A 135 -13.85 12.92 13.27
N THR A 136 -13.75 14.01 12.54
CA THR A 136 -12.51 14.49 11.93
C THR A 136 -11.60 15.24 12.91
N SER A 137 -11.94 15.29 14.19
CA SER A 137 -11.19 16.07 15.19
C SER A 137 -9.76 15.56 15.40
N ASP A 138 -9.48 14.33 15.05
CA ASP A 138 -8.20 13.63 15.25
C ASP A 138 -7.64 12.93 14.02
N TRP A 139 -8.06 13.33 12.83
CA TRP A 139 -7.60 12.76 11.55
C TRP A 139 -7.86 11.25 11.41
N GLY A 140 -8.91 10.75 12.05
CA GLY A 140 -9.27 9.34 12.01
C GLY A 140 -8.41 8.47 12.93
N LEU A 141 -7.67 9.07 13.82
CA LEU A 141 -6.96 8.38 14.88
C LEU A 141 -7.85 8.09 16.07
N GLY A 142 -9.12 8.00 15.97
CA GLY A 142 -10.07 7.69 17.06
C GLY A 142 -9.60 8.18 18.44
N GLY A 143 -10.44 8.60 19.32
CA GLY A 143 -10.00 9.10 20.65
C GLY A 143 -9.05 8.10 21.30
N THR A 144 -8.01 8.61 21.95
CA THR A 144 -6.89 7.94 22.63
C THR A 144 -6.79 6.44 22.40
N GLU A 145 -6.04 6.07 21.38
CA GLU A 145 -5.79 4.69 21.06
C GLU A 145 -4.96 4.00 22.14
N GLY A 146 -5.64 3.25 22.96
CA GLY A 146 -5.01 2.15 23.66
C GLY A 146 -3.99 2.54 24.70
N PRO A 147 -2.82 1.98 24.84
CA PRO A 147 -2.05 2.09 26.08
C PRO A 147 -1.48 3.48 26.39
N TYR A 148 -1.94 4.56 25.75
CA TYR A 148 -1.36 5.91 25.85
C TYR A 148 -2.29 6.92 26.52
N GLU A 149 -3.16 6.47 27.40
CA GLU A 149 -4.04 7.37 28.15
C GLU A 149 -3.24 8.32 29.05
N ASP A 150 -2.02 7.91 29.41
CA ASP A 150 -1.08 8.75 30.17
C ASP A 150 0.39 8.46 29.78
N LEU A 151 1.30 9.28 30.31
CA LEU A 151 2.74 9.17 30.02
C LEU A 151 3.33 7.84 30.58
N GLU A 152 2.84 7.34 31.69
CA GLU A 152 3.34 6.12 32.32
C GLU A 152 3.03 4.89 31.46
N ALA A 153 1.79 4.79 30.95
CA ALA A 153 1.39 3.74 30.01
C ALA A 153 2.18 3.80 28.71
N PHE A 154 2.50 5.00 28.22
CA PHE A 154 3.36 5.19 27.04
C PHE A 154 4.78 4.70 27.30
N LEU A 155 5.39 5.06 28.40
CA LEU A 155 6.76 4.67 28.77
C LEU A 155 6.85 3.15 28.96
N HIS A 156 5.90 2.55 29.68
CA HIS A 156 5.85 1.10 29.84
C HIS A 156 5.79 0.38 28.49
N ARG A 157 4.98 0.85 27.56
CA ARG A 157 4.91 0.25 26.22
C ARG A 157 6.18 0.43 25.42
N ALA A 158 6.84 1.57 25.56
CA ALA A 158 8.13 1.82 24.90
C ALA A 158 9.23 0.86 25.44
N ASP A 159 9.24 0.61 26.73
CA ASP A 159 10.17 -0.34 27.37
C ASP A 159 9.91 -1.78 26.90
N GLU A 160 8.67 -2.25 26.90
CA GLU A 160 8.30 -3.58 26.37
C GLU A 160 8.74 -3.77 24.91
N LEU A 161 8.59 -2.74 24.09
CA LEU A 161 9.00 -2.80 22.68
C LEU A 161 10.52 -2.79 22.53
N ALA A 162 11.24 -2.07 23.38
CA ALA A 162 12.70 -2.05 23.39
C ALA A 162 13.29 -3.40 23.81
N GLU A 163 12.64 -4.10 24.73
CA GLU A 163 13.04 -5.44 25.16
C GLU A 163 12.77 -6.53 24.11
N SER A 164 11.85 -6.28 23.18
CA SER A 164 11.46 -7.22 22.11
C SER A 164 12.33 -7.17 20.86
N LEU A 165 13.24 -6.20 20.76
CA LEU A 165 14.18 -5.98 19.64
C LEU A 165 15.54 -6.62 19.87
#